data_e01a5d5f6b32faaabb174b8a30c2bc92
#
_entry.id   e01a5d5f6b32faaabb174b8a30c2bc92
#
_cell.length_a   1.000
_cell.length_b   1.000
_cell.length_c   1.000
_cell.angle_alpha   90.00
_cell.angle_beta   90.00
_cell.angle_gamma   90.00
#
_symmetry.space_group_name_H-M   'P 1'
#
loop_
_entity.id
_entity.type
_entity.pdbx_description
1 polymer ?
#
loop_
_entity_poly.entity_id
_entity_poly.type
_entity_poly.pdbx_seq_one_letter_code
_entity_poly.pdbx_strand_id
1 'polypeptide(L)'
;MSYMIAVPDMLSSAAGDLASIGSSINASTRAAAAATTRLLPAAADEVSAHIAALFSGHGEGYQAIARQMAAFHDQFTLALTSSAGAYASAEATNVEQQVLGLINAPTQALLGRPLIGNGADGTAANPNGGAGGLLYGNGGNGFSQTTAGLTGGTGGSAGLIGNGGNGGAGGAGANGGAGGNGGWLYGSGGNGGAGGAGPAGAIGAPGVAGGAGGAGGTAGLFGNGGVGGVGGDGGQGGNG
;
A
#
# COMPACT_ATOMS: atom_id res chain seq x y z
N MET A 1 13.49 -15.74 19.32
CA MET A 1 13.67 -14.90 18.12
C MET A 1 14.58 -13.76 18.50
N SER A 2 15.69 -13.58 17.78
CA SER A 2 16.64 -12.48 18.05
C SER A 2 16.04 -11.18 17.52
N TYR A 3 15.70 -10.26 18.39
CA TYR A 3 15.30 -8.91 18.01
C TYR A 3 16.56 -8.17 17.58
N MET A 4 16.72 -7.95 16.30
CA MET A 4 17.71 -7.01 15.79
C MET A 4 17.09 -5.61 15.89
N ILE A 5 17.47 -4.86 16.92
CA ILE A 5 17.06 -3.46 17.06
C ILE A 5 17.91 -2.66 16.07
N ALA A 6 17.37 -2.40 14.88
CA ALA A 6 17.93 -1.37 14.01
C ALA A 6 17.50 -0.01 14.59
N VAL A 7 18.46 0.84 14.94
CA VAL A 7 18.17 2.20 15.40
C VAL A 7 18.20 3.13 14.17
N PRO A 8 17.04 3.57 13.65
CA PRO A 8 16.96 4.37 12.41
C PRO A 8 17.82 5.64 12.48
N ASP A 9 17.89 6.26 13.65
CA ASP A 9 18.70 7.48 13.86
C ASP A 9 20.20 7.23 13.68
N MET A 10 20.70 6.08 14.13
CA MET A 10 22.10 5.69 13.92
C MET A 10 22.41 5.43 12.45
N LEU A 11 21.48 4.81 11.71
CA LEU A 11 21.63 4.60 10.26
C LEU A 11 21.61 5.93 9.50
N SER A 12 20.74 6.85 9.88
CA SER A 12 20.68 8.20 9.30
C SER A 12 21.94 9.00 9.58
N SER A 13 22.46 8.94 10.81
CA SER A 13 23.74 9.57 11.18
C SER A 13 24.89 9.00 10.37
N ALA A 14 25.01 7.67 10.27
CA ALA A 14 26.03 7.00 9.48
C ALA A 14 25.95 7.37 7.99
N ALA A 15 24.74 7.52 7.42
CA ALA A 15 24.56 7.98 6.05
C ALA A 15 25.06 9.42 5.88
N GLY A 16 24.83 10.30 6.84
CA GLY A 16 25.34 11.67 6.86
C GLY A 16 26.87 11.74 6.93
N ASP A 17 27.48 10.93 7.79
CA ASP A 17 28.94 10.83 7.90
C ASP A 17 29.57 10.33 6.60
N LEU A 18 28.99 9.28 6.01
CA LEU A 18 29.44 8.76 4.72
C LEU A 18 29.30 9.81 3.60
N ALA A 19 28.23 10.56 3.53
CA ALA A 19 28.06 11.65 2.56
C ALA A 19 29.14 12.73 2.71
N SER A 20 29.49 13.07 3.96
CA SER A 20 30.59 14.02 4.27
C SER A 20 31.95 13.49 3.80
N ILE A 21 32.24 12.20 4.05
CA ILE A 21 33.46 11.52 3.59
C ILE A 21 33.53 11.53 2.06
N GLY A 22 32.44 11.17 1.38
CA GLY A 22 32.35 11.19 -0.08
C GLY A 22 32.61 12.58 -0.67
N SER A 23 32.06 13.62 -0.06
CA SER A 23 32.30 15.01 -0.45
C SER A 23 33.78 15.41 -0.31
N SER A 24 34.42 15.02 0.79
CA SER A 24 35.82 15.32 1.05
C SER A 24 36.76 14.59 0.07
N ILE A 25 36.50 13.31 -0.21
CA ILE A 25 37.24 12.52 -1.20
C ILE A 25 37.11 13.14 -2.60
N ASN A 26 35.89 13.50 -2.99
CA ASN A 26 35.60 14.08 -4.29
C ASN A 26 36.29 15.45 -4.47
N ALA A 27 36.30 16.30 -3.44
CA ALA A 27 37.01 17.55 -3.45
C ALA A 27 38.55 17.37 -3.60
N SER A 28 39.12 16.42 -2.84
CA SER A 28 40.55 16.10 -2.91
C SER A 28 40.97 15.52 -4.27
N THR A 29 40.16 14.64 -4.84
CA THR A 29 40.37 14.03 -6.16
C THR A 29 40.35 15.08 -7.27
N ARG A 30 39.38 16.02 -7.20
CA ARG A 30 39.31 17.13 -8.16
C ARG A 30 40.51 18.08 -8.03
N ALA A 31 40.93 18.37 -6.82
CA ALA A 31 42.09 19.22 -6.59
C ALA A 31 43.39 18.62 -7.18
N ALA A 32 43.55 17.29 -7.08
CA ALA A 32 44.70 16.59 -7.66
C ALA A 32 44.65 16.44 -9.20
N ALA A 33 43.47 16.53 -9.81
CA ALA A 33 43.27 16.20 -11.23
C ALA A 33 44.18 17.02 -12.17
N ALA A 34 44.24 18.37 -12.01
CA ALA A 34 45.00 19.24 -12.90
C ALA A 34 46.51 18.96 -12.86
N ALA A 35 47.02 18.64 -11.65
CA ALA A 35 48.45 18.38 -11.45
C ALA A 35 48.91 16.98 -11.93
N THR A 36 47.97 16.04 -12.05
CA THR A 36 48.29 14.63 -12.36
C THR A 36 47.92 14.20 -13.78
N THR A 37 46.95 14.89 -14.43
CA THR A 37 46.48 14.53 -15.79
C THR A 37 47.11 15.32 -16.92
N ARG A 38 47.92 16.34 -16.60
CA ARG A 38 48.58 17.21 -17.59
C ARG A 38 50.00 17.53 -17.19
N LEU A 39 50.81 16.47 -17.09
CA LEU A 39 52.22 16.61 -16.77
C LEU A 39 53.01 17.16 -17.95
N LEU A 40 53.84 18.16 -17.69
CA LEU A 40 54.78 18.67 -18.69
C LEU A 40 56.02 17.77 -18.76
N PRO A 41 56.60 17.54 -19.95
CA PRO A 41 57.87 16.85 -20.08
C PRO A 41 58.96 17.55 -19.28
N ALA A 42 59.85 16.78 -18.64
CA ALA A 42 60.96 17.33 -17.86
C ALA A 42 62.06 17.96 -18.74
N ALA A 43 62.17 17.51 -19.98
CA ALA A 43 63.04 18.05 -21.00
C ALA A 43 62.42 17.95 -22.40
N ALA A 44 63.02 18.61 -23.39
CA ALA A 44 62.54 18.63 -24.78
C ALA A 44 63.05 17.40 -25.57
N ASP A 45 62.95 16.20 -25.00
CA ASP A 45 63.30 14.93 -25.61
C ASP A 45 62.14 13.92 -25.61
N GLU A 46 62.22 12.94 -26.49
CA GLU A 46 61.13 11.96 -26.67
C GLU A 46 60.87 11.10 -25.44
N VAL A 47 61.93 10.77 -24.66
CA VAL A 47 61.79 9.95 -23.47
C VAL A 47 61.00 10.73 -22.38
N SER A 48 61.38 11.99 -22.15
CA SER A 48 60.66 12.87 -21.21
C SER A 48 59.22 13.08 -21.64
N ALA A 49 58.93 13.22 -22.95
CA ALA A 49 57.59 13.34 -23.48
C ALA A 49 56.77 12.04 -23.26
N HIS A 50 57.35 10.87 -23.53
CA HIS A 50 56.65 9.60 -23.30
C HIS A 50 56.38 9.32 -21.83
N ILE A 51 57.30 9.65 -20.94
CA ILE A 51 57.13 9.53 -19.49
C ILE A 51 55.99 10.44 -19.01
N ALA A 52 55.95 11.69 -19.43
CA ALA A 52 54.88 12.63 -19.08
C ALA A 52 53.54 12.15 -19.60
N ALA A 53 53.45 11.60 -20.80
CA ALA A 53 52.25 11.01 -21.37
C ALA A 53 51.75 9.78 -20.57
N LEU A 54 52.68 8.87 -20.18
CA LEU A 54 52.37 7.69 -19.40
C LEU A 54 51.77 8.06 -18.04
N PHE A 55 52.39 8.97 -17.31
CA PHE A 55 51.88 9.42 -16.01
C PHE A 55 50.56 10.21 -16.13
N SER A 56 50.42 11.06 -17.16
CA SER A 56 49.15 11.76 -17.42
C SER A 56 48.02 10.77 -17.71
N GLY A 57 48.28 9.76 -18.55
CA GLY A 57 47.31 8.70 -18.85
C GLY A 57 46.93 7.87 -17.60
N HIS A 58 47.89 7.60 -16.71
CA HIS A 58 47.62 6.97 -15.43
C HIS A 58 46.74 7.86 -14.55
N GLY A 59 47.02 9.17 -14.50
CA GLY A 59 46.20 10.14 -13.79
C GLY A 59 44.77 10.21 -14.33
N GLU A 60 44.58 10.18 -15.64
CA GLU A 60 43.25 10.14 -16.28
C GLU A 60 42.49 8.85 -15.94
N GLY A 61 43.15 7.70 -15.97
CA GLY A 61 42.60 6.43 -15.55
C GLY A 61 42.11 6.47 -14.10
N TYR A 62 42.93 7.02 -13.19
CA TYR A 62 42.54 7.22 -11.80
C TYR A 62 41.30 8.11 -11.65
N GLN A 63 41.24 9.22 -12.39
CA GLN A 63 40.08 10.11 -12.37
C GLN A 63 38.81 9.42 -12.91
N ALA A 64 38.90 8.50 -13.86
CA ALA A 64 37.78 7.73 -14.35
C ALA A 64 37.24 6.77 -13.25
N ILE A 65 38.14 6.04 -12.59
CA ILE A 65 37.75 5.17 -11.46
C ILE A 65 37.15 5.99 -10.31
N ALA A 66 37.75 7.14 -9.97
CA ALA A 66 37.25 8.01 -8.92
C ALA A 66 35.81 8.49 -9.17
N ARG A 67 35.46 8.78 -10.43
CA ARG A 67 34.06 9.13 -10.79
C ARG A 67 33.10 7.95 -10.58
N GLN A 68 33.51 6.73 -10.93
CA GLN A 68 32.68 5.53 -10.71
C GLN A 68 32.50 5.25 -9.21
N MET A 69 33.56 5.41 -8.41
CA MET A 69 33.49 5.27 -6.96
C MET A 69 32.58 6.33 -6.31
N ALA A 70 32.64 7.59 -6.80
CA ALA A 70 31.74 8.63 -6.33
C ALA A 70 30.26 8.29 -6.61
N ALA A 71 29.95 7.83 -7.83
CA ALA A 71 28.58 7.42 -8.18
C ALA A 71 28.10 6.22 -7.34
N PHE A 72 28.96 5.24 -7.09
CA PHE A 72 28.63 4.12 -6.19
C PHE A 72 28.39 4.59 -4.75
N HIS A 73 29.23 5.48 -4.26
CA HIS A 73 29.11 6.05 -2.92
C HIS A 73 27.80 6.80 -2.73
N ASP A 74 27.40 7.62 -3.70
CA ASP A 74 26.12 8.34 -3.70
C ASP A 74 24.94 7.38 -3.69
N GLN A 75 24.98 6.31 -4.49
CA GLN A 75 23.93 5.27 -4.49
C GLN A 75 23.87 4.52 -3.15
N PHE A 76 25.01 4.22 -2.56
CA PHE A 76 25.08 3.54 -1.28
C PHE A 76 24.50 4.39 -0.14
N THR A 77 24.86 5.67 -0.05
CA THR A 77 24.31 6.59 0.95
C THR A 77 22.81 6.79 0.79
N LEU A 78 22.32 6.87 -0.46
CA LEU A 78 20.87 6.94 -0.74
C LEU A 78 20.15 5.67 -0.29
N ALA A 79 20.69 4.49 -0.57
CA ALA A 79 20.11 3.22 -0.14
C ALA A 79 20.07 3.10 1.39
N LEU A 80 21.14 3.55 2.08
CA LEU A 80 21.19 3.54 3.54
C LEU A 80 20.14 4.47 4.17
N THR A 81 19.99 5.69 3.62
CA THR A 81 18.96 6.64 4.05
C THR A 81 17.54 6.10 3.83
N SER A 82 17.29 5.49 2.66
CA SER A 82 16.00 4.87 2.35
C SER A 82 15.69 3.71 3.31
N SER A 83 16.69 2.89 3.64
CA SER A 83 16.54 1.80 4.61
C SER A 83 16.22 2.32 6.00
N ALA A 84 16.90 3.40 6.46
CA ALA A 84 16.61 4.03 7.74
C ALA A 84 15.15 4.51 7.83
N GLY A 85 14.65 5.15 6.77
CA GLY A 85 13.25 5.58 6.67
C GLY A 85 12.26 4.41 6.71
N ALA A 86 12.56 3.30 6.01
CA ALA A 86 11.72 2.12 6.04
C ALA A 86 11.65 1.48 7.44
N TYR A 87 12.77 1.41 8.17
CA TYR A 87 12.80 0.92 9.55
C TYR A 87 12.02 1.84 10.50
N ALA A 88 12.17 3.16 10.38
CA ALA A 88 11.42 4.12 11.19
C ALA A 88 9.90 4.00 10.98
N SER A 89 9.46 3.82 9.73
CA SER A 89 8.05 3.62 9.40
C SER A 89 7.51 2.32 9.95
N ALA A 90 8.27 1.22 9.86
CA ALA A 90 7.88 -0.09 10.40
C ALA A 90 7.76 -0.05 11.93
N GLU A 91 8.67 0.65 12.62
CA GLU A 91 8.65 0.78 14.07
C GLU A 91 7.44 1.61 14.54
N ALA A 92 7.16 2.74 13.88
CA ALA A 92 5.98 3.55 14.15
C ALA A 92 4.68 2.74 14.02
N THR A 93 4.54 1.95 12.95
CA THR A 93 3.39 1.07 12.74
C THR A 93 3.27 0.01 13.84
N ASN A 94 4.37 -0.58 14.28
CA ASN A 94 4.37 -1.57 15.36
C ASN A 94 3.90 -0.98 16.70
N VAL A 95 4.36 0.22 17.04
CA VAL A 95 3.93 0.93 18.26
C VAL A 95 2.44 1.24 18.20
N GLU A 96 1.95 1.76 17.07
CA GLU A 96 0.52 2.03 16.87
C GLU A 96 -0.33 0.77 17.07
N GLN A 97 0.06 -0.36 16.46
CA GLN A 97 -0.64 -1.64 16.59
C GLN A 97 -0.64 -2.16 18.04
N GLN A 98 0.44 -1.99 18.77
CA GLN A 98 0.52 -2.39 20.19
C GLN A 98 -0.41 -1.54 21.06
N VAL A 99 -0.42 -0.21 20.86
CA VAL A 99 -1.30 0.71 21.59
C VAL A 99 -2.76 0.41 21.27
N LEU A 100 -3.11 0.24 19.99
CA LEU A 100 -4.47 -0.13 19.58
C LEU A 100 -4.88 -1.49 20.16
N GLY A 101 -3.97 -2.47 20.19
CA GLY A 101 -4.20 -3.76 20.82
C GLY A 101 -4.55 -3.64 22.30
N LEU A 102 -3.80 -2.81 23.04
CA LEU A 102 -4.05 -2.57 24.46
C LEU A 102 -5.40 -1.86 24.71
N ILE A 103 -5.72 -0.85 23.89
CA ILE A 103 -6.99 -0.11 23.98
C ILE A 103 -8.17 -0.99 23.63
N ASN A 104 -8.04 -1.86 22.64
CA ASN A 104 -9.10 -2.70 22.12
C ASN A 104 -9.32 -3.99 22.94
N ALA A 105 -8.31 -4.47 23.66
CA ALA A 105 -8.39 -5.74 24.38
C ALA A 105 -9.61 -5.87 25.31
N PRO A 106 -9.98 -4.89 26.16
CA PRO A 106 -11.14 -5.00 27.04
C PRO A 106 -12.46 -5.12 26.29
N THR A 107 -12.67 -4.29 25.26
CA THR A 107 -13.92 -4.29 24.48
C THR A 107 -14.02 -5.50 23.57
N GLN A 108 -12.89 -5.98 23.06
CA GLN A 108 -12.84 -7.22 22.29
C GLN A 108 -13.22 -8.44 23.14
N ALA A 109 -12.73 -8.50 24.39
CA ALA A 109 -13.03 -9.61 25.29
C ALA A 109 -14.47 -9.60 25.79
N LEU A 110 -15.04 -8.41 26.07
CA LEU A 110 -16.40 -8.27 26.64
C LEU A 110 -17.50 -8.26 25.58
N LEU A 111 -17.25 -7.64 24.42
CA LEU A 111 -18.27 -7.32 23.41
C LEU A 111 -17.95 -7.92 22.03
N GLY A 112 -16.82 -8.61 21.87
CA GLY A 112 -16.39 -9.18 20.58
C GLY A 112 -16.06 -8.14 19.49
N ARG A 113 -15.92 -6.86 19.89
CA ARG A 113 -15.66 -5.75 18.96
C ARG A 113 -14.55 -4.84 19.49
N PRO A 114 -13.69 -4.27 18.61
CA PRO A 114 -12.71 -3.28 19.04
C PRO A 114 -13.40 -1.98 19.47
N LEU A 115 -12.76 -1.19 20.30
CA LEU A 115 -13.19 0.17 20.62
C LEU A 115 -12.89 1.10 19.42
N ILE A 116 -11.70 0.97 18.86
CA ILE A 116 -11.19 1.76 17.72
C ILE A 116 -10.64 0.80 16.67
N GLY A 117 -11.09 0.93 15.43
CA GLY A 117 -10.62 0.14 14.30
C GLY A 117 -11.70 -0.14 13.27
N ASN A 118 -11.32 -0.38 12.04
CA ASN A 118 -12.24 -0.76 10.99
C ASN A 118 -12.66 -2.24 11.13
N GLY A 119 -13.87 -2.56 10.70
CA GLY A 119 -14.31 -3.93 10.52
C GLY A 119 -13.52 -4.61 9.38
N ALA A 120 -13.26 -5.90 9.52
CA ALA A 120 -12.63 -6.68 8.47
C ALA A 120 -13.56 -6.80 7.25
N ASP A 121 -13.03 -6.74 6.05
CA ASP A 121 -13.78 -7.02 4.83
C ASP A 121 -14.19 -8.49 4.76
N GLY A 122 -15.31 -8.74 4.13
CA GLY A 122 -15.80 -10.09 3.87
C GLY A 122 -14.84 -10.89 2.97
N THR A 123 -14.81 -12.19 3.16
CA THR A 123 -14.02 -13.12 2.38
C THR A 123 -14.92 -14.21 1.77
N ALA A 124 -14.40 -15.04 0.89
CA ALA A 124 -15.17 -16.14 0.33
C ALA A 124 -15.71 -17.11 1.41
N ALA A 125 -14.97 -17.31 2.52
CA ALA A 125 -15.39 -18.17 3.62
C ALA A 125 -16.40 -17.49 4.56
N ASN A 126 -16.28 -16.16 4.76
CA ASN A 126 -17.17 -15.35 5.58
C ASN A 126 -17.58 -14.11 4.78
N PRO A 127 -18.65 -14.17 3.97
CA PRO A 127 -18.93 -13.14 2.99
C PRO A 127 -19.31 -11.77 3.59
N ASN A 128 -19.80 -11.74 4.80
CA ASN A 128 -20.23 -10.49 5.41
C ASN A 128 -19.06 -9.69 5.96
N GLY A 129 -19.06 -8.38 5.73
CA GLY A 129 -18.12 -7.46 6.34
C GLY A 129 -18.29 -7.38 7.84
N GLY A 130 -17.19 -7.29 8.57
CA GLY A 130 -17.16 -7.14 10.03
C GLY A 130 -17.66 -5.76 10.48
N ALA A 131 -18.19 -5.69 11.67
CA ALA A 131 -18.57 -4.42 12.29
C ALA A 131 -17.31 -3.58 12.63
N GLY A 132 -17.37 -2.27 12.42
CA GLY A 132 -16.34 -1.33 12.85
C GLY A 132 -16.28 -1.16 14.37
N GLY A 133 -15.31 -0.40 14.86
CA GLY A 133 -15.14 -0.11 16.29
C GLY A 133 -16.34 0.52 16.93
N LEU A 134 -16.49 0.31 18.24
CA LEU A 134 -17.62 0.87 19.00
C LEU A 134 -17.61 2.40 18.99
N LEU A 135 -16.42 3.00 19.14
CA LEU A 135 -16.25 4.46 19.19
C LEU A 135 -15.90 5.03 17.81
N TYR A 136 -14.92 4.44 17.16
CA TYR A 136 -14.40 4.95 15.89
C TYR A 136 -13.99 3.80 14.97
N GLY A 137 -14.45 3.87 13.71
CA GLY A 137 -14.06 2.94 12.65
C GLY A 137 -15.18 2.63 11.70
N ASN A 138 -14.82 2.37 10.45
CA ASN A 138 -15.77 2.01 9.41
C ASN A 138 -16.14 0.53 9.50
N GLY A 139 -17.34 0.18 9.04
CA GLY A 139 -17.69 -1.22 8.77
C GLY A 139 -16.87 -1.78 7.60
N GLY A 140 -16.56 -3.08 7.65
CA GLY A 140 -15.91 -3.80 6.55
C GLY A 140 -16.87 -3.98 5.37
N ASN A 141 -16.33 -4.06 4.15
CA ASN A 141 -17.15 -4.31 2.96
C ASN A 141 -17.57 -5.79 2.88
N GLY A 142 -18.73 -6.05 2.29
CA GLY A 142 -19.18 -7.39 1.96
C GLY A 142 -18.39 -7.97 0.77
N PHE A 143 -18.19 -9.27 0.76
CA PHE A 143 -17.51 -9.99 -0.30
C PHE A 143 -18.42 -10.08 -1.54
N SER A 144 -17.84 -9.78 -2.72
CA SER A 144 -18.54 -9.96 -4.00
C SER A 144 -18.41 -11.42 -4.46
N GLN A 145 -19.53 -12.05 -4.75
CA GLN A 145 -19.57 -13.46 -5.17
C GLN A 145 -19.32 -13.60 -6.67
N THR A 146 -18.51 -14.57 -7.02
CA THR A 146 -18.32 -14.99 -8.40
C THR A 146 -19.07 -16.28 -8.74
N THR A 147 -19.48 -17.03 -7.72
CA THR A 147 -20.23 -18.29 -7.87
C THR A 147 -21.71 -17.99 -8.11
N ALA A 148 -22.28 -18.60 -9.14
CA ALA A 148 -23.69 -18.46 -9.48
C ALA A 148 -24.59 -18.88 -8.31
N GLY A 149 -25.68 -18.15 -8.10
CA GLY A 149 -26.66 -18.42 -7.06
C GLY A 149 -26.28 -17.98 -5.66
N LEU A 150 -25.04 -17.48 -5.43
CA LEU A 150 -24.63 -16.99 -4.12
C LEU A 150 -24.84 -15.49 -4.00
N THR A 151 -25.57 -15.08 -2.96
CA THR A 151 -25.81 -13.67 -2.62
C THR A 151 -24.52 -12.98 -2.19
N GLY A 152 -24.32 -11.74 -2.63
CA GLY A 152 -23.21 -10.91 -2.17
C GLY A 152 -23.23 -10.73 -0.65
N GLY A 153 -22.06 -10.62 -0.04
CA GLY A 153 -21.92 -10.38 1.39
C GLY A 153 -22.50 -9.02 1.82
N THR A 154 -23.05 -8.92 3.00
CA THR A 154 -23.50 -7.64 3.56
C THR A 154 -22.32 -6.80 4.01
N GLY A 155 -22.40 -5.47 3.88
CA GLY A 155 -21.45 -4.56 4.52
C GLY A 155 -21.61 -4.54 6.03
N GLY A 156 -20.52 -4.37 6.77
CA GLY A 156 -20.52 -4.20 8.22
C GLY A 156 -21.01 -2.81 8.65
N SER A 157 -21.60 -2.71 9.82
CA SER A 157 -22.02 -1.43 10.38
C SER A 157 -20.90 -0.77 11.18
N ALA A 158 -20.81 0.57 11.15
CA ALA A 158 -19.97 1.33 12.06
C ALA A 158 -20.56 1.37 13.49
N GLY A 159 -19.79 1.92 14.45
CA GLY A 159 -20.29 2.16 15.81
C GLY A 159 -20.81 3.59 16.00
N LEU A 160 -20.09 4.40 16.79
CA LEU A 160 -20.50 5.80 17.04
C LEU A 160 -20.12 6.69 15.85
N ILE A 161 -18.88 6.60 15.39
CA ILE A 161 -18.32 7.42 14.31
C ILE A 161 -17.66 6.49 13.27
N GLY A 162 -18.09 6.58 12.01
CA GLY A 162 -17.55 5.84 10.87
C GLY A 162 -18.63 5.53 9.85
N ASN A 163 -18.21 5.19 8.64
CA ASN A 163 -19.11 4.83 7.56
C ASN A 163 -19.45 3.34 7.60
N GLY A 164 -20.62 2.98 7.17
CA GLY A 164 -21.00 1.58 6.91
C GLY A 164 -20.21 1.03 5.73
N GLY A 165 -19.88 -0.26 5.78
CA GLY A 165 -19.24 -0.97 4.66
C GLY A 165 -20.22 -1.16 3.49
N ASN A 166 -19.72 -1.22 2.27
CA ASN A 166 -20.52 -1.51 1.09
C ASN A 166 -20.92 -3.00 1.04
N GLY A 167 -22.07 -3.29 0.50
CA GLY A 167 -22.49 -4.66 0.18
C GLY A 167 -21.73 -5.21 -1.02
N GLY A 168 -21.44 -6.50 -1.03
CA GLY A 168 -20.80 -7.21 -2.13
C GLY A 168 -21.78 -7.51 -3.28
N ALA A 169 -21.30 -7.62 -4.51
CA ALA A 169 -22.09 -8.03 -5.64
C ALA A 169 -22.53 -9.49 -5.53
N GLY A 170 -23.71 -9.81 -6.00
CA GLY A 170 -24.21 -11.19 -6.14
C GLY A 170 -23.56 -11.92 -7.30
N GLY A 171 -23.39 -13.23 -7.16
CA GLY A 171 -23.03 -14.12 -8.28
C GLY A 171 -24.19 -14.22 -9.31
N ALA A 172 -23.95 -14.88 -10.44
CA ALA A 172 -24.92 -14.96 -11.52
C ALA A 172 -26.32 -15.40 -11.02
N GLY A 173 -27.35 -14.61 -11.32
CA GLY A 173 -28.73 -14.82 -10.89
C GLY A 173 -29.01 -14.56 -9.40
N ALA A 174 -28.05 -14.10 -8.62
CA ALA A 174 -28.19 -13.90 -7.19
C ALA A 174 -28.21 -12.42 -6.81
N ASN A 175 -28.77 -12.11 -5.64
CA ASN A 175 -28.90 -10.75 -5.15
C ASN A 175 -27.56 -10.16 -4.70
N GLY A 176 -27.42 -8.84 -4.79
CA GLY A 176 -26.36 -8.10 -4.12
C GLY A 176 -26.59 -8.04 -2.61
N GLY A 177 -25.49 -7.94 -1.85
CA GLY A 177 -25.50 -7.76 -0.42
C GLY A 177 -25.96 -6.36 -0.01
N ALA A 178 -26.60 -6.23 1.14
CA ALA A 178 -26.96 -4.92 1.69
C ALA A 178 -25.72 -4.14 2.15
N GLY A 179 -25.75 -2.79 2.03
CA GLY A 179 -24.76 -1.92 2.67
C GLY A 179 -24.95 -1.89 4.19
N GLY A 180 -23.86 -1.72 4.92
CA GLY A 180 -23.85 -1.56 6.37
C GLY A 180 -24.31 -0.17 6.80
N ASN A 181 -24.80 -0.03 8.04
CA ASN A 181 -25.20 1.25 8.57
C ASN A 181 -24.01 2.12 8.96
N GLY A 182 -24.12 3.43 8.73
CA GLY A 182 -23.18 4.42 9.26
C GLY A 182 -23.25 4.53 10.78
N GLY A 183 -22.26 5.20 11.35
CA GLY A 183 -22.13 5.42 12.80
C GLY A 183 -23.28 6.25 13.32
N TRP A 184 -23.71 5.94 14.55
CA TRP A 184 -24.87 6.58 15.14
C TRP A 184 -24.78 8.12 15.18
N LEU A 185 -23.63 8.69 15.52
CA LEU A 185 -23.43 10.14 15.58
C LEU A 185 -23.02 10.70 14.21
N TYR A 186 -22.02 10.12 13.60
CA TYR A 186 -21.44 10.61 12.35
C TYR A 186 -21.02 9.45 11.44
N GLY A 187 -21.46 9.50 10.20
CA GLY A 187 -21.09 8.56 9.17
C GLY A 187 -22.21 8.24 8.20
N SER A 188 -21.85 7.96 6.96
CA SER A 188 -22.78 7.57 5.91
C SER A 188 -23.03 6.06 5.92
N GLY A 189 -24.22 5.65 5.51
CA GLY A 189 -24.50 4.25 5.21
C GLY A 189 -23.69 3.76 4.02
N GLY A 190 -23.30 2.48 4.00
CA GLY A 190 -22.65 1.84 2.87
C GLY A 190 -23.62 1.60 1.72
N ASN A 191 -23.12 1.58 0.49
CA ASN A 191 -23.96 1.29 -0.67
C ASN A 191 -24.32 -0.19 -0.72
N GLY A 192 -25.49 -0.53 -1.29
CA GLY A 192 -25.86 -1.90 -1.61
C GLY A 192 -25.03 -2.44 -2.77
N GLY A 193 -24.76 -3.75 -2.76
CA GLY A 193 -24.08 -4.45 -3.83
C GLY A 193 -24.99 -4.65 -5.06
N ALA A 194 -24.41 -4.74 -6.25
CA ALA A 194 -25.16 -5.06 -7.47
C ALA A 194 -25.70 -6.49 -7.45
N GLY A 195 -26.87 -6.72 -8.02
CA GLY A 195 -27.35 -8.07 -8.34
C GLY A 195 -26.58 -8.69 -9.49
N GLY A 196 -26.39 -10.02 -9.47
CA GLY A 196 -25.75 -10.75 -10.53
C GLY A 196 -26.64 -10.90 -11.78
N ALA A 197 -26.05 -10.82 -12.98
CA ALA A 197 -26.78 -11.06 -14.21
C ALA A 197 -27.35 -12.49 -14.25
N GLY A 198 -28.54 -12.67 -14.78
CA GLY A 198 -29.17 -13.96 -14.93
C GLY A 198 -28.37 -14.84 -15.91
N PRO A 199 -28.22 -16.13 -15.66
CA PRO A 199 -27.63 -17.05 -16.60
C PRO A 199 -28.49 -17.21 -17.85
N ALA A 200 -27.86 -17.50 -19.01
CA ALA A 200 -28.58 -17.79 -20.25
C ALA A 200 -29.44 -19.03 -20.13
N GLY A 201 -30.57 -19.03 -20.81
CA GLY A 201 -31.44 -20.20 -20.91
C GLY A 201 -30.77 -21.34 -21.66
N ALA A 202 -31.20 -22.59 -21.39
CA ALA A 202 -30.85 -23.73 -22.23
C ALA A 202 -31.49 -23.58 -23.62
N ILE A 203 -31.05 -24.37 -24.61
CA ILE A 203 -31.55 -24.35 -25.98
C ILE A 203 -33.08 -24.41 -25.96
N GLY A 204 -33.75 -23.40 -26.54
CA GLY A 204 -35.22 -23.32 -26.60
C GLY A 204 -35.90 -22.88 -25.30
N ALA A 205 -35.15 -22.55 -24.26
CA ALA A 205 -35.68 -22.06 -22.99
C ALA A 205 -35.38 -20.56 -22.75
N PRO A 206 -36.26 -19.83 -22.05
CA PRO A 206 -35.98 -18.43 -21.66
C PRO A 206 -34.79 -18.33 -20.72
N GLY A 207 -34.07 -17.24 -20.76
CA GLY A 207 -33.02 -16.94 -19.77
C GLY A 207 -33.59 -16.74 -18.37
N VAL A 208 -32.74 -16.90 -17.39
CA VAL A 208 -33.10 -16.69 -15.98
C VAL A 208 -33.03 -15.17 -15.60
N ALA A 209 -33.90 -14.72 -14.72
CA ALA A 209 -33.87 -13.34 -14.24
C ALA A 209 -32.54 -13.05 -13.51
N GLY A 210 -32.04 -11.81 -13.63
CA GLY A 210 -30.94 -11.34 -12.82
C GLY A 210 -31.35 -11.15 -11.37
N GLY A 211 -30.37 -11.12 -10.48
CA GLY A 211 -30.59 -10.85 -9.05
C GLY A 211 -30.96 -9.40 -8.76
N ALA A 212 -31.65 -9.15 -7.68
CA ALA A 212 -31.93 -7.80 -7.20
C ALA A 212 -30.65 -7.13 -6.64
N GLY A 213 -30.57 -5.81 -6.77
CA GLY A 213 -29.54 -5.04 -6.05
C GLY A 213 -29.81 -5.04 -4.54
N GLY A 214 -28.73 -4.97 -3.75
CA GLY A 214 -28.80 -4.87 -2.31
C GLY A 214 -29.33 -3.51 -1.84
N ALA A 215 -29.95 -3.44 -0.69
CA ALA A 215 -30.36 -2.17 -0.10
C ALA A 215 -29.13 -1.37 0.36
N GLY A 216 -29.19 -0.01 0.26
CA GLY A 216 -28.21 0.85 0.92
C GLY A 216 -28.41 0.86 2.43
N GLY A 217 -27.33 1.08 3.19
CA GLY A 217 -27.34 1.22 4.63
C GLY A 217 -27.90 2.59 5.07
N THR A 218 -28.36 2.67 6.31
CA THR A 218 -28.83 3.94 6.91
C THR A 218 -27.66 4.81 7.36
N ALA A 219 -27.83 6.15 7.38
CA ALA A 219 -26.91 7.05 8.04
C ALA A 219 -27.23 7.17 9.54
N GLY A 220 -26.27 7.73 10.31
CA GLY A 220 -26.51 8.22 11.66
C GLY A 220 -27.15 9.62 11.69
N LEU A 221 -26.88 10.34 12.77
CA LEU A 221 -27.43 11.70 12.96
C LEU A 221 -26.88 12.68 11.92
N PHE A 222 -25.58 12.56 11.59
CA PHE A 222 -24.89 13.33 10.57
C PHE A 222 -24.28 12.38 9.52
N GLY A 223 -24.82 12.38 8.33
CA GLY A 223 -24.35 11.57 7.21
C GLY A 223 -25.45 11.34 6.17
N ASN A 224 -25.09 10.66 5.10
CA ASN A 224 -26.02 10.31 4.03
C ASN A 224 -26.31 8.80 4.06
N GLY A 225 -27.56 8.41 3.78
CA GLY A 225 -27.89 7.00 3.54
C GLY A 225 -27.11 6.47 2.33
N GLY A 226 -26.77 5.18 2.35
CA GLY A 226 -26.15 4.50 1.22
C GLY A 226 -27.14 4.36 0.06
N VAL A 227 -26.62 4.32 -1.17
CA VAL A 227 -27.42 4.08 -2.37
C VAL A 227 -27.71 2.59 -2.49
N GLY A 228 -28.91 2.21 -2.92
CA GLY A 228 -29.23 0.82 -3.27
C GLY A 228 -28.40 0.35 -4.47
N GLY A 229 -28.05 -0.94 -4.51
CA GLY A 229 -27.37 -1.56 -5.62
C GLY A 229 -28.28 -1.66 -6.85
N VAL A 230 -27.68 -1.70 -8.04
CA VAL A 230 -28.42 -1.97 -9.28
C VAL A 230 -28.83 -3.43 -9.36
N GLY A 231 -29.99 -3.73 -9.94
CA GLY A 231 -30.38 -5.10 -10.27
C GLY A 231 -29.52 -5.66 -11.40
N GLY A 232 -29.34 -6.98 -11.44
CA GLY A 232 -28.66 -7.66 -12.53
C GLY A 232 -29.57 -7.77 -13.77
N ASP A 233 -28.96 -7.75 -14.96
CA ASP A 233 -29.69 -7.98 -16.22
C ASP A 233 -30.24 -9.40 -16.28
N GLY A 234 -31.37 -9.59 -16.96
CA GLY A 234 -31.87 -10.94 -17.26
C GLY A 234 -30.96 -11.69 -18.24
N GLY A 235 -30.88 -13.00 -18.08
CA GLY A 235 -30.14 -13.86 -19.00
C GLY A 235 -30.79 -13.90 -20.40
N GLN A 236 -29.96 -14.12 -21.42
CA GLN A 236 -30.49 -14.31 -22.79
C GLN A 236 -31.18 -15.66 -22.93
N GLY A 237 -32.27 -15.71 -23.71
CA GLY A 237 -32.89 -16.98 -24.11
C GLY A 237 -31.93 -17.85 -24.93
N GLY A 238 -31.99 -19.16 -24.75
CA GLY A 238 -31.22 -20.10 -25.57
C GLY A 238 -31.68 -20.03 -27.00
N ASN A 239 -30.74 -19.92 -27.97
CA ASN A 239 -31.03 -20.00 -29.40
C ASN A 239 -31.43 -21.41 -29.73
N GLY A 240 -32.58 -21.56 -30.46
CA GLY A 240 -33.04 -22.81 -31.01
C GLY A 240 -32.28 -23.23 -32.29
#